data_2e04ea2a7041be64e3db5869be9eb4e2
#
_entry.id   2e04ea2a7041be64e3db5869be9eb4e2
#
_cell.length_a   1.000
_cell.length_b   1.000
_cell.length_c   1.000
_cell.angle_alpha   90.00
_cell.angle_beta   90.00
_cell.angle_gamma   90.00
#
_symmetry.space_group_name_H-M   'P 1'
#
loop_
_entity.id
_entity.type
_entity.pdbx_description
1 polymer ?
#
loop_
_entity_poly.entity_id
_entity_poly.type
_entity_poly.pdbx_seq_one_letter_code
_entity_poly.pdbx_strand_id
1 'polypeptide(L)'
;MSGGRAPRRKGSAFELEVVRLLQDYGLAAEKVPLSGAVKTARFDHDISVPVRGVDRRLECKRRARAFTTIDNMLGGNFALVIRDDRSRPLVVMTLVSFAELAISGDGEKTCS
;
A
#
# COMPACT_ATOMS: atom_id res chain seq x y z
N MET A 1 7.20 -28.78 -10.09
CA MET A 1 7.35 -28.05 -9.98
C MET A 1 6.91 -27.15 -9.09
N SER A 2 7.20 -26.45 -8.79
CA SER A 2 7.01 -25.60 -7.83
C SER A 2 5.96 -24.64 -8.03
N GLY A 3 4.91 -25.06 -8.57
CA GLY A 3 3.82 -24.16 -8.82
C GLY A 3 3.33 -23.51 -7.55
N GLY A 4 3.40 -24.20 -6.44
CA GLY A 4 2.91 -23.63 -5.22
C GLY A 4 3.70 -22.47 -4.71
N ARG A 5 4.92 -22.32 -5.18
CA ARG A 5 5.70 -21.23 -4.75
C ARG A 5 5.45 -19.98 -5.48
N ALA A 6 4.99 -20.06 -6.70
CA ALA A 6 4.78 -18.92 -7.52
C ALA A 6 3.90 -17.86 -6.89
N PRO A 7 2.75 -18.20 -6.32
CA PRO A 7 1.90 -17.19 -5.74
C PRO A 7 2.56 -16.49 -4.56
N ARG A 8 3.31 -17.25 -3.79
CA ARG A 8 3.97 -16.68 -2.66
C ARG A 8 5.09 -15.74 -3.07
N ARG A 9 5.84 -16.10 -4.09
CA ARG A 9 6.87 -15.24 -4.54
C ARG A 9 6.31 -13.98 -5.11
N LYS A 10 5.18 -14.08 -5.80
CA LYS A 10 4.57 -12.94 -6.38
C LYS A 10 4.17 -11.95 -5.30
N GLY A 11 3.60 -12.45 -4.19
CA GLY A 11 3.21 -11.57 -3.11
C GLY A 11 4.40 -10.90 -2.47
N SER A 12 5.46 -11.66 -2.24
CA SER A 12 6.63 -11.11 -1.62
C SER A 12 7.31 -10.08 -2.50
N ALA A 13 7.36 -10.34 -3.79
CA ALA A 13 7.98 -9.41 -4.71
C ALA A 13 7.23 -8.09 -4.74
N PHE A 14 5.90 -8.15 -4.68
CA PHE A 14 5.12 -6.94 -4.71
C PHE A 14 5.32 -6.15 -3.41
N GLU A 15 5.36 -6.81 -2.27
CA GLU A 15 5.58 -6.14 -1.02
C GLU A 15 6.91 -5.41 -1.04
N LEU A 16 7.94 -6.05 -1.57
CA LEU A 16 9.25 -5.47 -1.62
C LEU A 16 9.26 -4.26 -2.55
N GLU A 17 8.57 -4.36 -3.64
CA GLU A 17 8.46 -3.27 -4.58
C GLU A 17 7.82 -2.06 -3.90
N VAL A 18 6.76 -2.30 -3.12
CA VAL A 18 6.06 -1.23 -2.44
C VAL A 18 6.97 -0.60 -1.38
N VAL A 19 7.67 -1.43 -0.61
CA VAL A 19 8.58 -0.93 0.39
C VAL A 19 9.66 -0.04 -0.24
N ARG A 20 10.24 -0.51 -1.35
CA ARG A 20 11.27 0.26 -1.99
C ARG A 20 10.79 1.60 -2.54
N LEU A 21 9.60 1.58 -3.10
CA LEU A 21 9.05 2.82 -3.63
C LEU A 21 8.86 3.82 -2.50
N LEU A 22 8.31 3.35 -1.37
CA LEU A 22 8.09 4.25 -0.25
C LEU A 22 9.41 4.74 0.33
N GLN A 23 10.42 3.88 0.38
CA GLN A 23 11.72 4.29 0.88
C GLN A 23 12.35 5.32 -0.04
N ASP A 24 12.14 5.19 -1.33
CA ASP A 24 12.68 6.15 -2.28
C ASP A 24 12.10 7.53 -2.06
N TYR A 25 10.89 7.61 -1.50
CA TYR A 25 10.27 8.89 -1.21
C TYR A 25 10.61 9.38 0.19
N GLY A 26 11.48 8.68 0.88
CA GLY A 26 11.92 9.13 2.19
C GLY A 26 11.15 8.57 3.37
N LEU A 27 10.32 7.57 3.14
CA LEU A 27 9.54 6.98 4.23
C LEU A 27 10.25 5.75 4.75
N ALA A 28 10.21 5.53 6.06
CA ALA A 28 10.87 4.38 6.65
C ALA A 28 9.94 3.17 6.62
N ALA A 29 9.66 2.70 5.43
CA ALA A 29 8.75 1.57 5.25
C ALA A 29 9.50 0.27 5.43
N GLU A 30 8.82 -0.72 5.98
CA GLU A 30 9.41 -2.03 6.11
C GLU A 30 8.33 -3.10 6.19
N LYS A 31 8.70 -4.31 5.86
CA LYS A 31 7.77 -5.43 5.95
C LYS A 31 7.63 -5.77 7.42
N VAL A 32 6.44 -6.11 7.84
CA VAL A 32 6.20 -6.50 9.21
C VAL A 32 6.47 -8.00 9.31
N PRO A 33 7.44 -8.41 10.08
CA PRO A 33 7.75 -9.83 10.17
C PRO A 33 6.65 -10.56 10.90
N LEU A 34 6.37 -11.78 10.47
CA LEU A 34 5.38 -12.57 11.13
C LEU A 34 5.99 -13.22 12.34
N SER A 35 5.36 -13.14 13.47
CA SER A 35 5.88 -13.82 14.60
C SER A 35 5.20 -15.17 14.57
N GLY A 36 5.77 -16.10 15.23
CA GLY A 36 5.25 -17.43 15.22
C GLY A 36 3.82 -17.55 15.70
N ALA A 37 3.42 -16.67 16.54
CA ALA A 37 2.10 -16.75 17.10
C ALA A 37 1.01 -16.30 16.15
N VAL A 38 1.33 -15.48 15.21
CA VAL A 38 0.34 -14.99 14.29
C VAL A 38 0.60 -15.50 12.92
N LYS A 39 -0.12 -16.52 12.54
CA LYS A 39 0.09 -17.07 11.26
C LYS A 39 -1.07 -17.00 10.35
N THR A 40 -1.89 -16.05 10.48
CA THR A 40 -3.02 -15.96 9.61
C THR A 40 -2.56 -15.34 8.30
N ALA A 41 -3.11 -15.78 7.24
CA ALA A 41 -2.74 -15.28 5.93
C ALA A 41 -2.98 -13.81 5.78
N ARG A 42 -3.90 -13.28 6.50
CA ARG A 42 -4.21 -11.88 6.32
C ARG A 42 -3.09 -10.95 6.75
N PHE A 43 -2.14 -11.42 7.53
CA PHE A 43 -1.07 -10.55 7.93
C PHE A 43 0.22 -10.80 7.17
N ASP A 44 0.19 -11.68 6.21
CA ASP A 44 1.38 -12.02 5.47
C ASP A 44 1.94 -10.89 4.64
N HIS A 45 1.13 -9.94 4.29
CA HIS A 45 1.55 -8.90 3.38
C HIS A 45 1.48 -7.49 3.95
N ASP A 46 1.60 -7.41 5.25
CA ASP A 46 1.54 -6.12 5.86
C ASP A 46 2.86 -5.38 5.76
N ILE A 47 2.78 -4.11 5.55
CA ILE A 47 3.91 -3.23 5.52
C ILE A 47 3.66 -2.16 6.56
N SER A 48 4.69 -1.78 7.29
CA SER A 48 4.59 -0.71 8.25
C SER A 48 5.27 0.51 7.64
N VAL A 49 4.61 1.64 7.68
CA VAL A 49 5.19 2.87 7.15
C VAL A 49 4.70 4.05 7.97
N PRO A 50 5.59 4.99 8.29
CA PRO A 50 5.15 6.15 9.06
C PRO A 50 4.48 7.14 8.11
N VAL A 51 3.29 7.57 8.48
CA VAL A 51 2.57 8.55 7.70
C VAL A 51 2.44 9.76 8.59
N ARG A 52 3.14 10.81 8.26
CA ARG A 52 3.16 12.05 9.04
C ARG A 52 3.47 11.77 10.50
N GLY A 53 4.45 10.90 10.72
CA GLY A 53 4.93 10.62 12.07
C GLY A 53 4.21 9.52 12.82
N VAL A 54 3.21 8.90 12.24
CA VAL A 54 2.47 7.86 12.90
C VAL A 54 2.60 6.57 12.11
N ASP A 55 3.02 5.50 12.76
CA ASP A 55 3.20 4.23 12.06
C ASP A 55 1.85 3.70 11.63
N ARG A 56 1.75 3.36 10.35
CA ARG A 56 0.52 2.81 9.80
C ARG A 56 0.82 1.51 9.09
N ARG A 57 -0.19 0.69 8.96
CA ARG A 57 -0.05 -0.58 8.28
C ARG A 57 -0.74 -0.55 6.95
N LEU A 58 -0.08 -1.09 5.96
CA LEU A 58 -0.66 -1.19 4.63
C LEU A 58 -0.74 -2.66 4.27
N GLU A 59 -1.81 -3.04 3.61
CA GLU A 59 -1.95 -4.40 3.16
C GLU A 59 -1.78 -4.39 1.65
N CYS A 60 -0.97 -5.30 1.11
CA CYS A 60 -0.72 -5.36 -0.31
C CYS A 60 -1.50 -6.50 -0.93
N LYS A 61 -2.19 -6.21 -2.02
CA LYS A 61 -2.93 -7.22 -2.75
C LYS A 61 -2.58 -7.08 -4.22
N ARG A 62 -2.28 -8.18 -4.85
CA ARG A 62 -1.93 -8.17 -6.25
C ARG A 62 -2.81 -9.16 -6.98
N ARG A 63 -3.42 -8.74 -8.06
CA ARG A 63 -4.27 -9.60 -8.87
C ARG A 63 -3.90 -9.39 -10.32
N ALA A 64 -4.21 -10.38 -11.13
CA ALA A 64 -3.88 -10.30 -12.54
C ALA A 64 -4.65 -9.17 -13.22
N ARG A 65 -5.91 -9.01 -12.91
CA ARG A 65 -6.71 -7.99 -13.56
C ARG A 65 -7.81 -7.40 -12.74
N ALA A 66 -7.99 -7.78 -11.51
CA ALA A 66 -9.15 -7.37 -10.74
C ALA A 66 -9.27 -5.88 -10.54
N PHE A 67 -8.16 -5.15 -10.60
CA PHE A 67 -8.20 -3.73 -10.28
C PHE A 67 -8.14 -2.80 -11.48
N THR A 68 -8.19 -3.37 -12.67
CA THR A 68 -8.11 -2.56 -13.88
C THR A 68 -9.21 -1.51 -13.97
N THR A 69 -10.42 -1.89 -13.61
CA THR A 69 -11.53 -0.95 -13.69
C THR A 69 -11.32 0.23 -12.75
N ILE A 70 -10.82 -0.05 -11.55
CA ILE A 70 -10.58 0.99 -10.58
C ILE A 70 -9.49 1.92 -11.10
N ASP A 71 -8.44 1.35 -11.68
CA ASP A 71 -7.36 2.14 -12.22
C ASP A 71 -7.87 3.03 -13.33
N ASN A 72 -8.74 2.51 -14.19
CA ASN A 72 -9.30 3.29 -15.28
C ASN A 72 -10.17 4.42 -14.74
N MET A 73 -10.93 4.16 -13.67
CA MET A 73 -11.77 5.19 -13.13
C MET A 73 -10.95 6.29 -12.46
N LEU A 74 -9.80 5.93 -11.87
CA LEU A 74 -8.93 6.92 -11.28
C LEU A 74 -8.38 7.82 -12.40
N GLY A 75 -7.96 7.22 -13.50
CA GLY A 75 -7.45 7.97 -14.63
C GLY A 75 -6.35 8.92 -14.22
N GLY A 76 -6.45 10.12 -14.64
CA GLY A 76 -5.46 11.14 -14.31
C GLY A 76 -5.81 11.97 -13.09
N ASN A 77 -6.84 11.57 -12.35
CA ASN A 77 -7.23 12.33 -11.19
C ASN A 77 -6.30 12.07 -10.01
N PHE A 78 -6.22 13.02 -9.11
CA PHE A 78 -5.41 12.85 -7.93
C PHE A 78 -5.92 11.68 -7.10
N ALA A 79 -7.23 11.55 -6.99
CA ALA A 79 -7.82 10.47 -6.21
C ALA A 79 -9.20 10.14 -6.71
N LEU A 80 -9.64 8.96 -6.41
CA LEU A 80 -10.96 8.49 -6.77
C LEU A 80 -11.64 8.12 -5.46
N VAL A 81 -12.86 8.58 -5.24
CA VAL A 81 -13.59 8.21 -4.04
C VAL A 81 -14.68 7.26 -4.47
N ILE A 82 -14.77 6.10 -3.87
CA ILE A 82 -15.74 5.10 -4.24
C ILE A 82 -16.50 4.62 -3.03
N ARG A 83 -17.66 4.08 -3.26
CA ARG A 83 -18.45 3.55 -2.18
C ARG A 83 -19.53 2.63 -2.73
N ASP A 84 -19.72 1.50 -2.08
CA ASP A 84 -20.86 0.66 -2.39
C ASP A 84 -21.99 1.17 -1.51
N ASP A 85 -23.23 0.87 -1.90
CA ASP A 85 -24.38 1.31 -1.13
C ASP A 85 -24.24 0.86 0.31
N ARG A 86 -24.50 1.78 1.21
CA ARG A 86 -24.45 1.47 2.63
C ARG A 86 -23.10 1.09 3.18
N SER A 87 -22.07 1.33 2.44
CA SER A 87 -20.72 1.07 2.92
C SER A 87 -20.00 2.39 3.12
N ARG A 88 -18.87 2.33 3.76
CA ARG A 88 -18.10 3.54 3.97
C ARG A 88 -17.41 3.94 2.68
N PRO A 89 -17.21 5.21 2.45
CA PRO A 89 -16.46 5.64 1.28
C PRO A 89 -14.98 5.29 1.41
N LEU A 90 -14.36 4.98 0.30
CA LEU A 90 -12.94 4.68 0.27
C LEU A 90 -12.27 5.61 -0.73
N VAL A 91 -11.00 5.90 -0.53
CA VAL A 91 -10.28 6.72 -1.47
C VAL A 91 -9.21 5.88 -2.13
N VAL A 92 -9.04 6.06 -3.43
CA VAL A 92 -8.04 5.36 -4.21
C VAL A 92 -7.12 6.40 -4.82
N MET A 93 -5.85 6.20 -4.74
CA MET A 93 -4.88 7.08 -5.36
C MET A 93 -3.66 6.26 -5.70
N THR A 94 -2.76 6.79 -6.50
CA THR A 94 -1.55 6.04 -6.82
C THR A 94 -0.68 5.97 -5.58
N LEU A 95 0.17 4.98 -5.51
CA LEU A 95 1.06 4.84 -4.37
C LEU A 95 2.02 6.03 -4.30
N VAL A 96 2.40 6.57 -5.44
CA VAL A 96 3.26 7.75 -5.47
C VAL A 96 2.56 8.95 -4.82
N SER A 97 1.28 9.17 -5.13
CA SER A 97 0.55 10.26 -4.52
C SER A 97 0.45 10.07 -3.02
N PHE A 98 0.23 8.82 -2.60
CA PHE A 98 0.15 8.52 -1.19
C PHE A 98 1.49 8.82 -0.51
N ALA A 99 2.59 8.42 -1.14
CA ALA A 99 3.90 8.64 -0.55
C ALA A 99 4.19 10.13 -0.40
N GLU A 100 3.79 10.91 -1.38
CA GLU A 100 4.01 12.33 -1.32
C GLU A 100 3.21 12.97 -0.18
N LEU A 101 1.99 12.50 0.03
CA LEU A 101 1.21 13.02 1.11
C LEU A 101 1.77 12.58 2.46
N ALA A 102 2.26 11.36 2.53
CA ALA A 102 2.76 10.83 3.78
C ALA A 102 4.00 11.56 4.27
N ILE A 103 4.84 11.98 3.34
CA ILE A 103 6.07 12.61 3.71
C ILE A 103 5.91 14.11 3.87
N SER A 104 4.96 14.70 3.19
CA SER A 104 4.84 16.12 3.16
C SER A 104 4.39 16.77 4.45
N GLY A 105 4.01 15.95 5.43
CA GLY A 105 3.59 16.50 6.68
C GLY A 105 4.61 17.42 7.28
N ASP A 106 5.88 17.12 7.08
CA ASP A 106 6.91 17.94 7.65
C ASP A 106 7.07 19.20 6.85
N GLY A 107 6.92 19.11 5.58
CA GLY A 107 7.08 20.24 4.74
C GLY A 107 6.01 21.25 4.95
N GLU A 108 4.82 20.81 5.33
CA GLU A 108 3.84 21.70 5.51
C GLU A 108 4.08 22.66 6.56
N LYS A 109 4.77 22.33 7.54
CA LYS A 109 5.06 23.21 8.56
C LYS A 109 5.80 24.36 8.07
N THR A 110 6.64 24.16 7.14
CA THR A 110 7.45 25.23 6.69
C THR A 110 6.68 26.11 5.75
N CYS A 111 5.71 25.58 5.13
CA CYS A 111 4.97 26.35 4.21
C CYS A 111 4.13 27.34 4.87
N SER A 112 3.75 27.09 6.04
CA SER A 112 2.89 28.04 6.66
C SER A 112 3.65 29.09 7.32
#